data_4456c24abea76022593ae181466920f5
#
_entry.id   4456c24abea76022593ae181466920f5
#
_cell.length_a   1.000
_cell.length_b   1.000
_cell.length_c   1.000
_cell.angle_alpha   90.00
_cell.angle_beta   90.00
_cell.angle_gamma   90.00
#
_symmetry.space_group_name_H-M   'P 1'
#
loop_
_entity.id
_entity.type
_entity.pdbx_description
1 polymer ?
#
loop_
_entity_poly.entity_id
_entity_poly.type
_entity_poly.pdbx_seq_one_letter_code
_entity_poly.pdbx_strand_id
1 'polypeptide(L)'
;HHLLEDAWCWLLRFNQGITSVGLMLDQTRPQKIAGPSNESTWQERVGLYPSLARLLEDVTMVDPPGRLLHAARVQRLCTQAAGAHWAMLPHTAGFIDPLHSTGIAHTLSGVERLAMILEHHWESDQRGDILQGYHEMVMQELSMIDRLVYGCYRTLDDFPRFVSYSMLYFVAVIGYEQNRLDPTQPSHQAAFLGADNPAWSRTVDKILQRLETGLHGARNCWQEATKFEAEVWEALK
;
A
#
# COMPACT_ATOMS: atom_id res chain seq x y z
N HIS A 1 -5.23 4.63 -11.61
CA HIS A 1 -6.22 3.99 -10.72
C HIS A 1 -7.57 4.71 -10.85
N HIS A 2 -8.66 3.96 -10.68
CA HIS A 2 -10.00 4.52 -10.53
C HIS A 2 -10.45 4.21 -9.10
N LEU A 3 -10.86 5.25 -8.36
CA LEU A 3 -11.43 5.09 -7.03
C LEU A 3 -12.91 4.85 -7.15
N LEU A 4 -13.40 3.85 -6.46
CA LEU A 4 -14.78 3.45 -6.37
C LEU A 4 -15.22 3.58 -4.90
N GLU A 5 -16.51 3.52 -4.61
CA GLU A 5 -16.99 3.69 -3.24
C GLU A 5 -16.50 2.60 -2.26
N ASP A 6 -16.33 1.37 -2.76
CA ASP A 6 -15.97 0.18 -1.96
C ASP A 6 -14.79 -0.60 -2.56
N ALA A 7 -14.06 0.01 -3.48
CA ALA A 7 -12.98 -0.63 -4.21
C ALA A 7 -12.05 0.41 -4.86
N TRP A 8 -10.95 -0.06 -5.42
CA TRP A 8 -10.22 0.67 -6.43
C TRP A 8 -9.90 -0.26 -7.60
N CYS A 9 -9.75 0.32 -8.79
CA CYS A 9 -9.46 -0.40 -10.02
C CYS A 9 -8.10 0.03 -10.58
N TRP A 10 -7.26 -0.94 -10.95
CA TRP A 10 -6.07 -0.65 -11.75
C TRP A 10 -6.34 -0.89 -13.23
N LEU A 11 -5.73 -0.04 -14.08
CA LEU A 11 -5.57 -0.25 -15.51
C LEU A 11 -4.09 -0.03 -15.84
N LEU A 12 -3.38 -1.10 -16.16
CA LEU A 12 -1.96 -1.07 -16.50
C LEU A 12 -1.79 -1.46 -17.96
N ARG A 13 -1.42 -0.48 -18.78
CA ARG A 13 -1.14 -0.70 -20.20
C ARG A 13 0.25 -1.27 -20.38
N PHE A 14 0.34 -2.37 -21.10
CA PHE A 14 1.59 -2.98 -21.54
C PHE A 14 1.83 -2.73 -23.03
N ASN A 15 3.06 -2.96 -23.46
CA ASN A 15 3.38 -3.03 -24.89
C ASN A 15 2.49 -4.10 -25.55
N GLN A 16 2.27 -4.01 -26.86
CA GLN A 16 1.44 -4.96 -27.63
C GLN A 16 -0.08 -4.80 -27.44
N GLY A 17 -0.55 -3.69 -26.87
CA GLY A 17 -1.99 -3.40 -26.75
C GLY A 17 -2.71 -4.17 -25.66
N ILE A 18 -1.99 -4.91 -24.80
CA ILE A 18 -2.56 -5.61 -23.63
C ILE A 18 -2.70 -4.64 -22.47
N THR A 19 -3.82 -4.71 -21.76
CA THR A 19 -4.06 -3.96 -20.53
C THR A 19 -4.42 -4.92 -19.41
N SER A 20 -3.68 -4.89 -18.30
CA SER A 20 -4.09 -5.57 -17.07
C SER A 20 -5.10 -4.70 -16.35
N VAL A 21 -6.23 -5.29 -16.01
CA VAL A 21 -7.33 -4.63 -15.29
C VAL A 21 -7.74 -5.49 -14.11
N GLY A 22 -8.00 -4.88 -12.97
CA GLY A 22 -8.56 -5.60 -11.84
C GLY A 22 -9.15 -4.67 -10.79
N LEU A 23 -9.97 -5.26 -9.92
CA LEU A 23 -10.62 -4.61 -8.80
C LEU A 23 -10.04 -5.14 -7.49
N MET A 24 -9.64 -4.22 -6.61
CA MET A 24 -9.31 -4.51 -5.23
C MET A 24 -10.48 -4.05 -4.35
N LEU A 25 -11.19 -5.02 -3.77
CA LEU A 25 -12.41 -4.77 -3.01
C LEU A 25 -12.09 -4.54 -1.52
N ASP A 26 -12.70 -3.54 -0.92
CA ASP A 26 -12.68 -3.35 0.53
C ASP A 26 -13.62 -4.36 1.19
N GLN A 27 -13.04 -5.39 1.80
CA GLN A 27 -13.77 -6.47 2.48
C GLN A 27 -14.51 -5.99 3.75
N THR A 28 -14.17 -4.81 4.28
CA THR A 28 -14.81 -4.25 5.48
C THR A 28 -16.11 -3.52 5.15
N ARG A 29 -16.34 -3.20 3.88
CA ARG A 29 -17.57 -2.55 3.41
C ARG A 29 -18.59 -3.57 2.91
N PRO A 30 -19.88 -3.32 3.10
CA PRO A 30 -20.92 -4.17 2.53
C PRO A 30 -20.74 -4.26 1.00
N GLN A 31 -20.60 -5.46 0.49
CA GLN A 31 -20.50 -5.67 -0.94
C GLN A 31 -21.86 -5.38 -1.58
N LYS A 32 -21.95 -4.30 -2.36
CA LYS A 32 -23.21 -3.87 -2.99
C LYS A 32 -23.76 -4.90 -3.99
N ILE A 33 -22.87 -5.71 -4.56
CA ILE A 33 -23.21 -6.67 -5.59
C ILE A 33 -22.39 -7.95 -5.39
N ALA A 34 -23.06 -9.07 -5.25
CA ALA A 34 -22.50 -10.42 -5.32
C ALA A 34 -23.28 -11.19 -6.36
N GLY A 35 -22.81 -11.18 -7.61
CA GLY A 35 -23.39 -11.95 -8.69
C GLY A 35 -23.12 -13.46 -8.55
N PRO A 36 -23.82 -14.30 -9.32
CA PRO A 36 -23.66 -15.75 -9.28
C PRO A 36 -22.32 -16.24 -9.85
N SER A 37 -21.58 -15.39 -10.55
CA SER A 37 -20.23 -15.67 -11.06
C SER A 37 -19.31 -14.47 -10.93
N ASN A 38 -18.00 -14.68 -11.10
CA ASN A 38 -17.01 -13.59 -11.13
C ASN A 38 -17.28 -12.61 -12.26
N GLU A 39 -17.68 -13.13 -13.44
CA GLU A 39 -17.97 -12.34 -14.63
C GLU A 39 -19.21 -11.47 -14.45
N SER A 40 -20.29 -12.00 -13.86
CA SER A 40 -21.49 -11.21 -13.58
C SER A 40 -21.21 -10.14 -12.52
N THR A 41 -20.50 -10.48 -11.47
CA THR A 41 -20.09 -9.52 -10.44
C THR A 41 -19.22 -8.39 -11.03
N TRP A 42 -18.32 -8.74 -11.93
CA TRP A 42 -17.48 -7.77 -12.64
C TRP A 42 -18.32 -6.83 -13.51
N GLN A 43 -19.18 -7.38 -14.36
CA GLN A 43 -20.03 -6.59 -15.26
C GLN A 43 -20.95 -5.64 -14.50
N GLU A 44 -21.59 -6.13 -13.45
CA GLU A 44 -22.47 -5.31 -12.62
C GLU A 44 -21.70 -4.18 -11.92
N ARG A 45 -20.51 -4.45 -11.38
CA ARG A 45 -19.68 -3.43 -10.73
C ARG A 45 -19.15 -2.40 -11.72
N VAL A 46 -18.62 -2.83 -12.86
CA VAL A 46 -18.14 -1.93 -13.92
C VAL A 46 -19.31 -1.07 -14.43
N GLY A 47 -20.50 -1.64 -14.57
CA GLY A 47 -21.71 -0.94 -15.01
C GLY A 47 -22.19 0.17 -14.08
N LEU A 48 -21.86 0.12 -12.77
CA LEU A 48 -22.15 1.22 -11.83
C LEU A 48 -21.35 2.51 -12.10
N TYR A 49 -20.25 2.40 -12.84
CA TYR A 49 -19.33 3.50 -13.10
C TYR A 49 -19.20 3.76 -14.60
N PRO A 50 -19.98 4.72 -15.17
CA PRO A 50 -20.05 4.94 -16.62
C PRO A 50 -18.70 5.23 -17.28
N SER A 51 -17.76 5.87 -16.58
CA SER A 51 -16.42 6.12 -17.08
C SER A 51 -15.61 4.83 -17.25
N LEU A 52 -15.73 3.91 -16.29
CA LEU A 52 -15.05 2.61 -16.33
C LEU A 52 -15.71 1.70 -17.35
N ALA A 53 -17.03 1.66 -17.41
CA ALA A 53 -17.80 0.90 -18.40
C ALA A 53 -17.39 1.28 -19.83
N ARG A 54 -17.29 2.59 -20.12
CA ARG A 54 -16.87 3.09 -21.43
C ARG A 54 -15.43 2.70 -21.79
N LEU A 55 -14.51 2.69 -20.81
CA LEU A 55 -13.13 2.27 -21.04
C LEU A 55 -12.99 0.77 -21.37
N LEU A 56 -13.97 -0.03 -20.97
CA LEU A 56 -13.94 -1.48 -21.08
C LEU A 56 -15.01 -2.02 -22.05
N GLU A 57 -15.68 -1.16 -22.82
CA GLU A 57 -16.80 -1.52 -23.69
C GLU A 57 -16.40 -2.52 -24.80
N ASP A 58 -15.24 -2.29 -25.44
CA ASP A 58 -14.79 -3.09 -26.60
C ASP A 58 -13.61 -4.01 -26.28
N VAL A 59 -13.40 -4.36 -24.99
CA VAL A 59 -12.27 -5.19 -24.60
C VAL A 59 -12.57 -6.68 -24.71
N THR A 60 -11.57 -7.46 -25.09
CA THR A 60 -11.59 -8.92 -25.09
C THR A 60 -10.65 -9.47 -24.05
N MET A 61 -11.11 -10.39 -23.21
CA MET A 61 -10.26 -11.08 -22.23
C MET A 61 -9.33 -12.06 -22.95
N VAL A 62 -8.03 -11.81 -22.84
CA VAL A 62 -7.01 -12.60 -23.54
C VAL A 62 -6.24 -13.55 -22.63
N ASP A 63 -6.08 -13.21 -21.36
CA ASP A 63 -5.34 -14.02 -20.38
C ASP A 63 -5.92 -13.85 -18.95
N PRO A 64 -6.51 -14.90 -18.37
CA PRO A 64 -6.90 -16.17 -19.01
C PRO A 64 -8.06 -15.96 -19.99
N PRO A 65 -8.09 -16.69 -21.11
CA PRO A 65 -9.11 -16.48 -22.13
C PRO A 65 -10.53 -16.65 -21.59
N GLY A 66 -11.36 -15.61 -21.76
CA GLY A 66 -12.79 -15.64 -21.48
C GLY A 66 -13.20 -15.81 -20.01
N ARG A 67 -12.27 -15.65 -19.05
CA ARG A 67 -12.60 -15.75 -17.62
C ARG A 67 -11.86 -14.71 -16.77
N LEU A 68 -12.44 -14.38 -15.62
CA LEU A 68 -11.82 -13.55 -14.59
C LEU A 68 -11.19 -14.42 -13.50
N LEU A 69 -10.02 -13.99 -13.02
CA LEU A 69 -9.41 -14.55 -11.82
C LEU A 69 -10.00 -13.87 -10.59
N HIS A 70 -10.18 -14.65 -9.53
CA HIS A 70 -10.63 -14.15 -8.24
C HIS A 70 -9.75 -14.71 -7.12
N ALA A 71 -9.32 -13.84 -6.21
CA ALA A 71 -8.65 -14.23 -4.96
C ALA A 71 -9.47 -13.69 -3.78
N ALA A 72 -9.79 -14.56 -2.82
CA ALA A 72 -10.64 -14.19 -1.69
C ALA A 72 -9.99 -13.13 -0.80
N ARG A 73 -8.69 -13.26 -0.50
CA ARG A 73 -7.90 -12.32 0.27
C ARG A 73 -6.45 -12.40 -0.18
N VAL A 74 -5.88 -11.27 -0.54
CA VAL A 74 -4.47 -11.18 -0.92
C VAL A 74 -3.60 -10.68 0.24
N GLN A 75 -4.16 -9.88 1.15
CA GLN A 75 -3.45 -9.36 2.32
C GLN A 75 -3.00 -10.48 3.25
N ARG A 76 -1.75 -10.44 3.68
CA ARG A 76 -1.15 -11.37 4.65
C ARG A 76 -0.06 -10.69 5.45
N LEU A 77 0.15 -11.15 6.67
CA LEU A 77 1.24 -10.72 7.54
C LEU A 77 1.70 -11.92 8.35
N CYS A 78 2.99 -12.24 8.27
CA CYS A 78 3.62 -13.21 9.13
C CYS A 78 3.94 -12.59 10.50
N THR A 79 4.02 -13.42 11.53
CA THR A 79 4.41 -12.97 12.86
C THR A 79 5.90 -12.72 13.00
N GLN A 80 6.69 -13.28 12.09
CA GLN A 80 8.15 -13.17 12.06
C GLN A 80 8.64 -13.01 10.63
N ALA A 81 9.62 -12.15 10.42
CA ALA A 81 10.30 -11.96 9.15
C ALA A 81 11.71 -12.60 9.14
N ALA A 82 12.24 -12.97 10.30
CA ALA A 82 13.51 -13.68 10.42
C ALA A 82 13.57 -14.50 11.72
N GLY A 83 14.51 -15.42 11.78
CA GLY A 83 14.91 -16.20 12.95
C GLY A 83 16.41 -16.45 12.93
N ALA A 84 16.94 -17.22 13.87
CA ALA A 84 18.38 -17.38 14.07
C ALA A 84 19.19 -17.84 12.84
N HIS A 85 18.55 -18.51 11.89
CA HIS A 85 19.20 -19.09 10.70
C HIS A 85 18.41 -18.92 9.41
N TRP A 86 17.42 -18.04 9.39
CA TRP A 86 16.60 -17.78 8.22
C TRP A 86 16.07 -16.35 8.23
N ALA A 87 15.80 -15.82 7.05
CA ALA A 87 15.11 -14.55 6.87
C ALA A 87 14.21 -14.61 5.63
N MET A 88 13.15 -13.85 5.65
CA MET A 88 12.25 -13.66 4.51
C MET A 88 12.51 -12.29 3.88
N LEU A 89 12.35 -12.20 2.58
CA LEU A 89 12.19 -10.90 1.93
C LEU A 89 10.91 -10.21 2.42
N PRO A 90 10.87 -8.87 2.48
CA PRO A 90 9.73 -8.14 3.02
C PRO A 90 8.38 -8.53 2.43
N HIS A 91 8.30 -8.70 1.10
CA HIS A 91 7.06 -9.11 0.43
C HIS A 91 6.63 -10.55 0.78
N THR A 92 7.54 -11.40 1.19
CA THR A 92 7.23 -12.74 1.71
C THR A 92 6.71 -12.66 3.14
N ALA A 93 7.32 -11.82 3.98
CA ALA A 93 6.91 -11.60 5.36
C ALA A 93 5.55 -10.91 5.47
N GLY A 94 5.21 -10.02 4.52
CA GLY A 94 3.91 -9.36 4.49
C GLY A 94 3.55 -8.81 3.12
N PHE A 95 2.26 -8.85 2.81
CA PHE A 95 1.67 -8.18 1.67
C PHE A 95 0.42 -7.44 2.14
N ILE A 96 0.42 -6.13 2.01
CA ILE A 96 -0.69 -5.31 2.47
C ILE A 96 -1.65 -5.03 1.31
N ASP A 97 -1.19 -4.30 0.30
CA ASP A 97 -2.04 -3.90 -0.83
C ASP A 97 -1.18 -3.32 -1.97
N PRO A 98 -1.55 -3.49 -3.24
CA PRO A 98 -0.80 -2.93 -4.35
C PRO A 98 -1.13 -1.47 -4.68
N LEU A 99 -1.96 -0.77 -3.92
CA LEU A 99 -2.46 0.59 -4.21
C LEU A 99 -1.34 1.59 -4.56
N HIS A 100 -0.25 1.58 -3.83
CA HIS A 100 0.90 2.44 -4.06
C HIS A 100 2.08 1.74 -4.73
N SER A 101 1.90 0.49 -5.19
CA SER A 101 2.95 -0.30 -5.86
C SER A 101 4.25 -0.44 -5.04
N THR A 102 4.17 -0.43 -3.71
CA THR A 102 5.32 -0.46 -2.80
C THR A 102 6.12 -1.75 -2.83
N GLY A 103 5.51 -2.86 -3.19
CA GLY A 103 6.04 -4.21 -2.96
C GLY A 103 7.43 -4.45 -3.57
N ILE A 104 7.69 -3.95 -4.78
CA ILE A 104 8.98 -4.12 -5.45
C ILE A 104 10.07 -3.33 -4.73
N ALA A 105 9.86 -2.04 -4.47
CA ALA A 105 10.83 -1.18 -3.81
C ALA A 105 11.15 -1.68 -2.39
N HIS A 106 10.13 -2.05 -1.63
CA HIS A 106 10.29 -2.64 -0.30
C HIS A 106 11.06 -3.97 -0.32
N THR A 107 10.79 -4.82 -1.32
CA THR A 107 11.53 -6.08 -1.49
C THR A 107 13.00 -5.83 -1.84
N LEU A 108 13.30 -4.89 -2.74
CA LEU A 108 14.68 -4.55 -3.10
C LEU A 108 15.47 -3.97 -1.92
N SER A 109 14.84 -3.17 -1.07
CA SER A 109 15.42 -2.72 0.20
C SER A 109 15.80 -3.92 1.11
N GLY A 110 14.92 -4.92 1.21
CA GLY A 110 15.22 -6.14 1.96
C GLY A 110 16.32 -7.00 1.32
N VAL A 111 16.40 -7.07 -0.01
CA VAL A 111 17.50 -7.75 -0.71
C VAL A 111 18.84 -7.11 -0.38
N GLU A 112 18.93 -5.77 -0.43
CA GLU A 112 20.14 -5.04 -0.09
C GLU A 112 20.60 -5.34 1.34
N ARG A 113 19.69 -5.27 2.32
CA ARG A 113 20.00 -5.57 3.72
C ARG A 113 20.43 -7.03 3.93
N LEU A 114 19.73 -7.98 3.33
CA LEU A 114 20.07 -9.39 3.46
C LEU A 114 21.40 -9.70 2.78
N ALA A 115 21.72 -9.08 1.65
CA ALA A 115 23.03 -9.23 1.02
C ALA A 115 24.15 -8.78 1.98
N MET A 116 24.01 -7.61 2.61
CA MET A 116 24.96 -7.11 3.61
C MET A 116 25.10 -8.06 4.82
N ILE A 117 24.01 -8.63 5.31
CA ILE A 117 24.04 -9.59 6.42
C ILE A 117 24.77 -10.86 5.99
N LEU A 118 24.49 -11.39 4.80
CA LEU A 118 25.11 -12.59 4.27
C LEU A 118 26.62 -12.41 4.02
N GLU A 119 27.02 -11.26 3.50
CA GLU A 119 28.42 -10.96 3.16
C GLU A 119 29.29 -10.72 4.39
N HIS A 120 28.75 -10.06 5.42
CA HIS A 120 29.59 -9.54 6.52
C HIS A 120 29.29 -10.13 7.88
N HIS A 121 28.12 -10.76 8.08
CA HIS A 121 27.65 -11.16 9.41
C HIS A 121 27.16 -12.60 9.51
N TRP A 122 27.11 -13.35 8.40
CA TRP A 122 26.52 -14.69 8.43
C TRP A 122 27.27 -15.68 9.33
N GLU A 123 28.60 -15.59 9.34
CA GLU A 123 29.46 -16.43 10.19
C GLU A 123 29.77 -15.77 11.56
N SER A 124 29.15 -14.62 11.85
CA SER A 124 29.36 -13.90 13.11
C SER A 124 28.54 -14.51 14.26
N ASP A 125 29.09 -14.49 15.47
CA ASP A 125 28.36 -14.83 16.70
C ASP A 125 27.17 -13.87 16.95
N GLN A 126 27.20 -12.67 16.36
CA GLN A 126 26.14 -11.66 16.45
C GLN A 126 25.01 -11.86 15.40
N ARG A 127 25.09 -12.88 14.55
CA ARG A 127 24.09 -13.12 13.49
C ARG A 127 22.67 -13.13 14.02
N GLY A 128 22.43 -13.76 15.17
CA GLY A 128 21.10 -13.81 15.78
C GLY A 128 20.52 -12.44 16.08
N ASP A 129 21.31 -11.56 16.69
CA ASP A 129 20.88 -10.21 17.04
C ASP A 129 20.68 -9.35 15.79
N ILE A 130 21.52 -9.51 14.78
CA ILE A 130 21.40 -8.80 13.49
C ILE A 130 20.16 -9.22 12.74
N LEU A 131 19.85 -10.53 12.69
CA LEU A 131 18.60 -11.03 12.09
C LEU A 131 17.36 -10.62 12.88
N GLN A 132 17.46 -10.48 14.20
CA GLN A 132 16.40 -9.93 15.02
C GLN A 132 16.16 -8.44 14.67
N GLY A 133 17.20 -7.64 14.51
CA GLY A 133 17.09 -6.25 14.05
C GLY A 133 16.46 -6.14 12.65
N TYR A 134 16.82 -7.05 11.73
CA TYR A 134 16.18 -7.12 10.42
C TYR A 134 14.68 -7.45 10.53
N HIS A 135 14.31 -8.42 11.38
CA HIS A 135 12.91 -8.75 11.66
C HIS A 135 12.14 -7.51 12.15
N GLU A 136 12.65 -6.83 13.17
CA GLU A 136 11.99 -5.66 13.75
C GLU A 136 11.79 -4.54 12.73
N MET A 137 12.79 -4.27 11.91
CA MET A 137 12.72 -3.28 10.84
C MET A 137 11.66 -3.63 9.81
N VAL A 138 11.64 -4.86 9.29
CA VAL A 138 10.64 -5.31 8.30
C VAL A 138 9.22 -5.21 8.86
N MET A 139 9.03 -5.58 10.14
CA MET A 139 7.70 -5.51 10.77
C MET A 139 7.24 -4.07 10.98
N GLN A 140 8.15 -3.14 11.33
CA GLN A 140 7.85 -1.71 11.43
C GLN A 140 7.49 -1.11 10.06
N GLU A 141 8.21 -1.49 9.01
CA GLU A 141 7.96 -1.06 7.64
C GLU A 141 6.59 -1.55 7.14
N LEU A 142 6.26 -2.82 7.37
CA LEU A 142 4.94 -3.38 7.03
C LEU A 142 3.82 -2.67 7.80
N SER A 143 4.02 -2.35 9.08
CA SER A 143 3.07 -1.58 9.87
C SER A 143 2.89 -0.16 9.34
N MET A 144 3.95 0.50 8.88
CA MET A 144 3.87 1.83 8.26
C MET A 144 3.08 1.76 6.94
N ILE A 145 3.39 0.79 6.08
CA ILE A 145 2.66 0.57 4.82
C ILE A 145 1.16 0.35 5.11
N ASP A 146 0.84 -0.50 6.09
CA ASP A 146 -0.55 -0.80 6.45
C ASP A 146 -1.33 0.46 6.88
N ARG A 147 -0.75 1.30 7.75
CA ARG A 147 -1.37 2.56 8.18
C ARG A 147 -1.60 3.53 7.02
N LEU A 148 -0.63 3.68 6.12
CA LEU A 148 -0.74 4.55 4.96
C LEU A 148 -1.79 4.05 3.96
N VAL A 149 -1.88 2.74 3.74
CA VAL A 149 -2.90 2.13 2.90
C VAL A 149 -4.28 2.19 3.56
N TYR A 150 -4.36 1.88 4.86
CA TYR A 150 -5.63 1.90 5.60
C TYR A 150 -6.33 3.25 5.51
N GLY A 151 -5.62 4.36 5.72
CA GLY A 151 -6.20 5.69 5.59
C GLY A 151 -6.71 6.01 4.18
N CYS A 152 -6.02 5.50 3.14
CA CYS A 152 -6.51 5.60 1.76
C CYS A 152 -7.83 4.85 1.57
N TYR A 153 -7.95 3.62 2.12
CA TYR A 153 -9.19 2.86 2.07
C TYR A 153 -10.34 3.54 2.83
N ARG A 154 -10.03 4.25 3.92
CA ARG A 154 -11.05 5.03 4.67
C ARG A 154 -11.60 6.22 3.89
N THR A 155 -10.94 6.61 2.81
CA THR A 155 -11.28 7.80 2.00
C THR A 155 -11.62 7.49 0.54
N LEU A 156 -11.81 6.22 0.16
CA LEU A 156 -12.12 5.84 -1.23
C LEU A 156 -13.34 6.55 -1.82
N ASP A 157 -14.32 6.88 -0.99
CA ASP A 157 -15.56 7.59 -1.36
C ASP A 157 -15.46 9.13 -1.28
N ASP A 158 -14.28 9.66 -0.92
CA ASP A 158 -14.01 11.10 -0.78
C ASP A 158 -12.68 11.45 -1.46
N PHE A 159 -12.72 11.75 -2.75
CA PHE A 159 -11.52 11.97 -3.57
C PHE A 159 -10.57 13.06 -3.01
N PRO A 160 -11.03 14.25 -2.56
CA PRO A 160 -10.14 15.23 -1.95
C PRO A 160 -9.40 14.71 -0.71
N ARG A 161 -10.08 13.99 0.17
CA ARG A 161 -9.46 13.38 1.35
C ARG A 161 -8.50 12.27 0.97
N PHE A 162 -8.86 11.44 -0.01
CA PHE A 162 -7.97 10.40 -0.54
C PHE A 162 -6.67 11.00 -1.06
N VAL A 163 -6.74 12.05 -1.88
CA VAL A 163 -5.56 12.73 -2.41
C VAL A 163 -4.71 13.30 -1.28
N SER A 164 -5.31 14.03 -0.34
CA SER A 164 -4.60 14.63 0.79
C SER A 164 -3.91 13.57 1.64
N TYR A 165 -4.59 12.47 1.96
CA TYR A 165 -3.99 11.39 2.74
C TYR A 165 -2.87 10.66 1.98
N SER A 166 -3.05 10.44 0.68
CA SER A 166 -2.03 9.82 -0.18
C SER A 166 -0.72 10.61 -0.23
N MET A 167 -0.75 11.93 0.01
CA MET A 167 0.46 12.75 0.09
C MET A 167 1.42 12.29 1.19
N LEU A 168 0.91 11.71 2.28
CA LEU A 168 1.76 11.12 3.32
C LEU A 168 2.68 10.04 2.76
N TYR A 169 2.12 9.16 1.91
CA TYR A 169 2.92 8.14 1.23
C TYR A 169 4.01 8.75 0.35
N PHE A 170 3.67 9.73 -0.48
CA PHE A 170 4.63 10.34 -1.41
C PHE A 170 5.74 11.09 -0.66
N VAL A 171 5.42 11.79 0.42
CA VAL A 171 6.43 12.44 1.27
C VAL A 171 7.34 11.41 1.93
N ALA A 172 6.78 10.31 2.43
CA ALA A 172 7.57 9.22 3.01
C ALA A 172 8.53 8.58 1.99
N VAL A 173 8.08 8.38 0.73
CA VAL A 173 8.95 7.87 -0.35
C VAL A 173 10.07 8.84 -0.66
N ILE A 174 9.77 10.14 -0.81
CA ILE A 174 10.78 11.16 -1.10
C ILE A 174 11.81 11.22 0.03
N GLY A 175 11.35 11.25 1.29
CA GLY A 175 12.23 11.24 2.45
C GLY A 175 13.11 9.99 2.53
N TYR A 176 12.56 8.83 2.24
CA TYR A 176 13.31 7.57 2.17
C TYR A 176 14.40 7.63 1.09
N GLU A 177 14.07 8.06 -0.13
CA GLU A 177 15.05 8.17 -1.21
C GLU A 177 16.14 9.21 -0.89
N GLN A 178 15.79 10.34 -0.28
CA GLN A 178 16.76 11.34 0.15
C GLN A 178 17.72 10.78 1.19
N ASN A 179 17.23 10.04 2.18
CA ASN A 179 18.08 9.40 3.19
C ASN A 179 19.03 8.35 2.57
N ARG A 180 18.58 7.64 1.55
CA ARG A 180 19.44 6.68 0.82
C ARG A 180 20.55 7.36 0.01
N LEU A 181 20.32 8.57 -0.43
CA LEU A 181 21.30 9.35 -1.20
C LEU A 181 22.29 10.11 -0.29
N ASP A 182 22.06 10.10 1.02
CA ASP A 182 22.98 10.73 1.99
C ASP A 182 24.30 9.93 2.08
N PRO A 183 25.44 10.49 1.62
CA PRO A 183 26.70 9.76 1.61
C PRO A 183 27.27 9.54 3.04
N THR A 184 26.68 10.17 4.06
CA THR A 184 27.10 10.03 5.45
C THR A 184 26.50 8.82 6.15
N GLN A 185 25.49 8.18 5.53
CA GLN A 185 24.80 7.02 6.08
C GLN A 185 24.79 5.86 5.07
N PRO A 186 24.94 4.61 5.54
CA PRO A 186 24.77 3.44 4.68
C PRO A 186 23.30 3.34 4.19
N SER A 187 23.10 3.22 2.89
CA SER A 187 21.77 3.19 2.25
C SER A 187 20.85 2.08 2.81
N HIS A 188 21.45 0.94 3.18
CA HIS A 188 20.73 -0.23 3.71
C HIS A 188 20.21 -0.03 5.16
N GLN A 189 20.62 1.02 5.87
CA GLN A 189 20.15 1.31 7.23
C GLN A 189 18.89 2.15 7.27
N ALA A 190 18.54 2.86 6.20
CA ALA A 190 17.32 3.64 6.16
C ALA A 190 16.10 2.72 6.15
N ALA A 191 15.17 2.90 7.09
CA ALA A 191 13.91 2.18 7.11
C ALA A 191 12.98 2.66 5.99
N PHE A 192 12.35 1.71 5.30
CA PHE A 192 11.43 2.01 4.21
C PHE A 192 10.29 2.93 4.70
N LEU A 193 10.01 3.99 3.94
CA LEU A 193 9.01 5.01 4.28
C LEU A 193 9.24 5.70 5.64
N GLY A 194 10.47 5.73 6.15
CA GLY A 194 10.79 6.35 7.44
C GLY A 194 10.13 5.66 8.63
N ALA A 195 9.91 4.34 8.55
CA ALA A 195 9.19 3.57 9.56
C ALA A 195 9.85 3.58 10.94
N ASP A 196 11.16 3.78 10.99
CA ASP A 196 11.98 3.92 12.21
C ASP A 196 11.96 5.32 12.83
N ASN A 197 11.35 6.30 12.15
CA ASN A 197 11.27 7.67 12.66
C ASN A 197 10.04 7.85 13.58
N PRO A 198 10.23 8.02 14.91
CA PRO A 198 9.10 8.13 15.84
C PRO A 198 8.27 9.41 15.65
N ALA A 199 8.87 10.49 15.15
CA ALA A 199 8.13 11.73 14.90
C ALA A 199 7.21 11.56 13.70
N TRP A 200 7.72 10.95 12.63
CA TRP A 200 6.93 10.60 11.46
C TRP A 200 5.79 9.62 11.80
N SER A 201 6.10 8.56 12.55
CA SER A 201 5.09 7.59 12.99
C SER A 201 3.94 8.28 13.75
N ARG A 202 4.26 9.16 14.71
CA ARG A 202 3.25 9.94 15.46
C ARG A 202 2.44 10.87 14.56
N THR A 203 3.07 11.45 13.54
CA THR A 203 2.38 12.30 12.56
C THR A 203 1.34 11.52 11.78
N VAL A 204 1.71 10.36 11.26
CA VAL A 204 0.78 9.46 10.54
C VAL A 204 -0.37 9.03 11.45
N ASP A 205 -0.08 8.62 12.70
CA ASP A 205 -1.10 8.19 13.66
C ASP A 205 -2.08 9.32 14.00
N LYS A 206 -1.58 10.54 14.21
CA LYS A 206 -2.41 11.72 14.48
C LYS A 206 -3.36 12.04 13.34
N ILE A 207 -2.85 12.01 12.10
CA ILE A 207 -3.67 12.28 10.91
C ILE A 207 -4.69 11.17 10.72
N LEU A 208 -4.30 9.91 10.91
CA LEU A 208 -5.21 8.79 10.82
C LEU A 208 -6.33 8.86 11.87
N GLN A 209 -6.00 9.16 13.12
CA GLN A 209 -6.99 9.39 14.18
C GLN A 209 -7.95 10.53 13.84
N ARG A 210 -7.42 11.62 13.28
CA ARG A 210 -8.23 12.76 12.84
C ARG A 210 -9.17 12.38 11.70
N LEU A 211 -8.71 11.56 10.76
CA LEU A 211 -9.52 11.03 9.69
C LEU A 211 -10.69 10.18 10.24
N GLU A 212 -10.43 9.27 11.18
CA GLU A 212 -11.45 8.42 11.78
C GLU A 212 -12.49 9.22 12.57
N THR A 213 -12.06 10.20 13.35
CA THR A 213 -13.00 11.05 14.12
C THR A 213 -13.84 11.97 13.23
N GLY A 214 -13.28 12.44 12.12
CA GLY A 214 -13.97 13.32 11.16
C GLY A 214 -14.98 12.59 10.28
N LEU A 215 -14.87 11.29 10.09
CA LEU A 215 -15.81 10.49 9.29
C LEU A 215 -17.19 10.30 9.95
N HIS A 216 -17.33 10.56 11.25
CA HIS A 216 -18.58 10.40 11.98
C HIS A 216 -19.53 11.60 11.88
N GLY A 217 -19.09 12.72 11.25
CA GLY A 217 -19.85 13.97 11.21
C GLY A 217 -19.98 14.60 9.85
N ALA A 218 -20.85 14.26 9.00
CA ALA A 218 -21.15 14.88 7.68
C ALA A 218 -20.33 14.34 6.49
N ARG A 219 -20.90 13.36 5.81
CA ARG A 219 -20.54 13.04 4.43
C ARG A 219 -20.80 14.27 3.55
N ASN A 220 -19.80 14.71 2.79
CA ASN A 220 -19.87 15.75 1.76
C ASN A 220 -19.78 17.22 2.21
N CYS A 221 -19.05 17.57 3.23
CA CYS A 221 -18.72 18.96 3.47
C CYS A 221 -17.35 19.32 2.87
N TRP A 222 -17.31 20.06 1.77
CA TRP A 222 -16.08 20.60 1.17
C TRP A 222 -15.20 21.34 2.20
N GLN A 223 -15.82 22.02 3.16
CA GLN A 223 -15.11 22.70 4.24
C GLN A 223 -14.33 21.75 5.14
N GLU A 224 -14.87 20.57 5.45
CA GLU A 224 -14.17 19.55 6.23
C GLU A 224 -13.04 18.90 5.45
N ALA A 225 -13.21 18.66 4.14
CA ALA A 225 -12.15 18.17 3.28
C ALA A 225 -11.01 19.18 3.16
N THR A 226 -11.30 20.47 2.94
CA THR A 226 -10.30 21.54 2.89
C THR A 226 -9.56 21.70 4.21
N LYS A 227 -10.26 21.56 5.34
CA LYS A 227 -9.65 21.59 6.67
C LYS A 227 -8.71 20.40 6.89
N PHE A 228 -9.14 19.21 6.52
CA PHE A 228 -8.30 18.00 6.60
C PHE A 228 -7.05 18.15 5.71
N GLU A 229 -7.21 18.65 4.49
CA GLU A 229 -6.09 18.94 3.60
C GLU A 229 -5.08 19.90 4.24
N ALA A 230 -5.56 21.01 4.82
CA ALA A 230 -4.70 21.96 5.51
C ALA A 230 -3.96 21.33 6.71
N GLU A 231 -4.63 20.48 7.49
CA GLU A 231 -4.01 19.75 8.60
C GLU A 231 -2.91 18.78 8.11
N VAL A 232 -3.12 18.08 6.98
CA VAL A 232 -2.09 17.23 6.37
C VAL A 232 -0.90 18.07 5.92
N TRP A 233 -1.12 19.16 5.20
CA TRP A 233 -0.04 20.04 4.74
C TRP A 233 0.74 20.69 5.89
N GLU A 234 0.07 21.05 6.97
CA GLU A 234 0.76 21.58 8.16
C GLU A 234 1.62 20.53 8.85
N ALA A 235 1.17 19.29 8.88
CA ALA A 235 1.90 18.18 9.47
C ALA A 235 3.12 17.74 8.63
N LEU A 236 3.17 18.13 7.34
CA LEU A 236 4.26 17.82 6.41
C LEU A 236 5.33 18.94 6.32
N LYS A 237 5.15 20.07 6.99
CA LYS A 237 6.16 21.13 7.13
C LYS A 237 7.18 20.80 8.21
#